data_5eecd36bb3da4dd1db87de29fca949fe
#
_entry.id   5eecd36bb3da4dd1db87de29fca949fe
#
_cell.length_a   1.000
_cell.length_b   1.000
_cell.length_c   1.000
_cell.angle_alpha   90.00
_cell.angle_beta   90.00
_cell.angle_gamma   90.00
#
_symmetry.space_group_name_H-M   'P 1'
#
loop_
_entity.id
_entity.type
_entity.pdbx_description
1 polymer ?
#
loop_
_entity_poly.entity_id
_entity_poly.type
_entity_poly.pdbx_seq_one_letter_code
_entity_poly.pdbx_strand_id
1 'polypeptide(L)'
;MRFPHPDDPGDAGWHVDLSFPGADCDPNETRDFSAWRVNVTSRGRALLLLFLFSDVGEDDAPTRIRVGSHVPMARYLASAGEAGRARMVLDEMGADCPIALATGAAGTVYLCHPFLVHAAQGHQGARPRFMAQPSLSLAEPYRLERPDGVYSPVETAIRLALGYA
;
A
#
# COMPACT_ATOMS: atom_id res chain seq x y z
N MET A 1 -3.71 14.38 -8.27
CA MET A 1 -3.23 15.08 -9.48
C MET A 1 -1.81 15.56 -9.22
N ARG A 2 -0.89 15.34 -10.17
CA ARG A 2 0.47 15.90 -10.13
C ARG A 2 0.75 16.68 -11.40
N PHE A 3 1.34 17.83 -11.23
CA PHE A 3 1.86 18.66 -12.33
C PHE A 3 3.34 18.38 -12.55
N PRO A 4 3.88 18.66 -13.75
CA PRO A 4 5.31 18.60 -13.99
C PRO A 4 6.09 19.43 -12.98
N HIS A 5 6.82 18.75 -12.11
CA HIS A 5 7.68 19.35 -11.08
C HIS A 5 8.69 18.30 -10.60
N PRO A 6 9.99 18.53 -10.80
CA PRO A 6 11.01 17.54 -10.51
C PRO A 6 11.29 17.34 -9.01
N ASP A 7 10.82 18.26 -8.16
CA ASP A 7 11.11 18.21 -6.74
C ASP A 7 10.38 17.06 -6.03
N ASP A 8 10.82 16.78 -4.80
CA ASP A 8 10.24 15.76 -3.95
C ASP A 8 8.74 16.07 -3.72
N PRO A 9 7.86 15.13 -4.07
CA PRO A 9 6.41 15.29 -3.86
C PRO A 9 5.97 15.25 -2.38
N GLY A 10 6.88 15.04 -1.43
CA GLY A 10 6.60 14.92 0.00
C GLY A 10 6.19 13.52 0.46
N ASP A 11 5.97 12.59 -0.49
CA ASP A 11 5.62 11.20 -0.26
C ASP A 11 6.51 10.21 -1.05
N ALA A 12 7.75 10.65 -1.35
CA ALA A 12 8.73 9.85 -2.09
C ALA A 12 9.37 8.73 -1.25
N GLY A 13 9.19 8.72 0.07
CA GLY A 13 9.64 7.66 0.95
C GLY A 13 8.86 6.35 0.74
N TRP A 14 9.56 5.22 0.87
CA TRP A 14 8.94 3.91 0.78
C TRP A 14 7.99 3.67 1.95
N HIS A 15 6.74 3.31 1.66
CA HIS A 15 5.69 3.11 2.65
C HIS A 15 4.70 2.03 2.23
N VAL A 16 3.86 1.64 3.17
CA VAL A 16 2.57 1.00 2.96
C VAL A 16 1.50 1.89 3.55
N ASP A 17 0.30 1.83 2.99
CA ASP A 17 -0.81 2.61 3.52
C ASP A 17 -1.19 2.15 4.94
N LEU A 18 -1.37 3.11 5.82
CA LEU A 18 -1.95 2.88 7.13
C LEU A 18 -3.45 2.66 6.99
N SER A 19 -4.04 1.80 7.82
CA SER A 19 -5.38 1.29 7.57
C SER A 19 -6.39 1.53 8.68
N PHE A 20 -5.96 1.80 9.91
CA PHE A 20 -6.88 2.07 11.02
C PHE A 20 -6.24 2.98 12.08
N PRO A 21 -7.05 3.77 12.82
CA PRO A 21 -6.55 4.59 13.91
C PRO A 21 -6.04 3.71 15.06
N GLY A 22 -4.90 4.07 15.64
CA GLY A 22 -4.39 3.47 16.87
C GLY A 22 -5.26 3.82 18.08
N ALA A 23 -5.05 3.11 19.19
CA ALA A 23 -5.76 3.42 20.44
C ALA A 23 -5.41 4.79 21.03
N ASP A 24 -4.29 5.34 20.60
CA ASP A 24 -3.76 6.65 20.94
C ASP A 24 -4.22 7.79 20.02
N CYS A 25 -5.03 7.50 19.01
CA CYS A 25 -5.63 8.52 18.15
C CYS A 25 -6.75 9.27 18.88
N ASP A 26 -6.77 10.59 18.76
CA ASP A 26 -7.95 11.39 19.16
C ASP A 26 -9.12 11.07 18.21
N PRO A 27 -10.25 10.57 18.71
CA PRO A 27 -11.41 10.27 17.88
C PRO A 27 -12.03 11.52 17.22
N ASN A 28 -11.70 12.71 17.69
CA ASN A 28 -12.15 13.96 17.12
C ASN A 28 -11.20 14.53 16.07
N GLU A 29 -9.98 14.01 15.96
CA GLU A 29 -8.96 14.45 15.01
C GLU A 29 -8.80 13.45 13.86
N THR A 30 -9.79 13.43 12.97
CA THR A 30 -9.86 12.48 11.85
C THR A 30 -8.84 12.72 10.75
N ARG A 31 -8.04 13.79 10.81
CA ARG A 31 -7.05 14.17 9.79
C ARG A 31 -5.60 13.89 10.20
N ASP A 32 -5.34 13.57 11.46
CA ASP A 32 -4.01 13.16 11.90
C ASP A 32 -3.82 11.66 11.67
N PHE A 33 -3.12 11.33 10.60
CA PHE A 33 -2.75 9.96 10.27
C PHE A 33 -1.44 9.52 10.95
N SER A 34 -0.79 10.37 11.76
CA SER A 34 0.53 10.08 12.36
C SER A 34 0.50 8.90 13.33
N ALA A 35 -0.64 8.67 13.99
CA ALA A 35 -0.88 7.56 14.90
C ALA A 35 -1.67 6.39 14.26
N TRP A 36 -1.99 6.50 12.97
CA TRP A 36 -2.62 5.39 12.25
C TRP A 36 -1.67 4.21 12.13
N ARG A 37 -2.24 3.03 12.01
CA ARG A 37 -1.55 1.74 12.05
C ARG A 37 -1.97 0.84 10.90
N VAL A 38 -1.16 -0.17 10.67
CA VAL A 38 -1.46 -1.31 9.81
C VAL A 38 -1.07 -2.59 10.53
N ASN A 39 -1.87 -3.63 10.42
CA ASN A 39 -1.60 -4.96 10.97
C ASN A 39 -1.73 -6.05 9.90
N VAL A 40 -1.40 -7.27 10.26
CA VAL A 40 -1.37 -8.41 9.32
C VAL A 40 -2.76 -8.76 8.77
N THR A 41 -3.84 -8.45 9.49
CA THR A 41 -5.22 -8.66 9.01
C THR A 41 -5.72 -7.48 8.17
N SER A 42 -4.89 -6.48 7.95
CA SER A 42 -5.22 -5.26 7.17
C SER A 42 -6.56 -4.64 7.57
N ARG A 43 -6.81 -4.57 8.87
CA ARG A 43 -8.04 -3.98 9.41
C ARG A 43 -8.26 -2.59 8.79
N GLY A 44 -9.34 -2.43 8.03
CA GLY A 44 -9.71 -1.16 7.42
C GLY A 44 -9.25 -0.92 5.97
N ARG A 45 -8.36 -1.75 5.39
CA ARG A 45 -7.93 -1.60 3.99
C ARG A 45 -7.85 -2.94 3.28
N ALA A 46 -8.64 -3.11 2.22
CA ALA A 46 -8.71 -4.35 1.44
C ALA A 46 -7.59 -4.46 0.38
N LEU A 47 -7.36 -3.40 -0.38
CA LEU A 47 -6.39 -3.36 -1.48
C LEU A 47 -5.74 -1.99 -1.57
N LEU A 48 -4.53 -1.94 -2.11
CA LEU A 48 -3.95 -0.73 -2.67
C LEU A 48 -4.45 -0.63 -4.12
N LEU A 49 -5.23 0.40 -4.41
CA LEU A 49 -5.81 0.66 -5.73
C LEU A 49 -5.15 1.88 -6.36
N LEU A 50 -4.73 1.75 -7.63
CA LEU A 50 -4.23 2.88 -8.41
C LEU A 50 -5.05 2.98 -9.69
N PHE A 51 -5.83 4.06 -9.83
CA PHE A 51 -6.65 4.33 -11.02
C PHE A 51 -5.99 5.43 -11.85
N LEU A 52 -5.61 5.13 -13.07
CA LEU A 52 -5.02 6.10 -13.99
C LEU A 52 -6.13 6.76 -14.81
N PHE A 53 -6.35 8.05 -14.61
CA PHE A 53 -7.31 8.85 -15.37
C PHE A 53 -6.68 9.64 -16.54
N SER A 54 -5.36 9.58 -16.66
CA SER A 54 -4.59 10.04 -17.82
C SER A 54 -3.63 8.94 -18.21
N ASP A 55 -3.05 9.03 -19.41
CA ASP A 55 -1.87 8.25 -19.74
C ASP A 55 -0.76 8.58 -18.74
N VAL A 56 0.00 7.57 -18.32
CA VAL A 56 1.12 7.70 -17.40
C VAL A 56 2.31 6.95 -17.98
N GLY A 57 3.31 7.68 -18.42
CA GLY A 57 4.62 7.16 -18.83
C GLY A 57 5.60 7.12 -17.67
N GLU A 58 6.84 6.70 -17.94
CA GLU A 58 7.89 6.58 -16.92
C GLU A 58 8.28 7.95 -16.32
N ASP A 59 8.21 9.02 -17.10
CA ASP A 59 8.52 10.39 -16.68
C ASP A 59 7.36 11.12 -15.98
N ASP A 60 6.14 10.58 -16.07
CA ASP A 60 4.92 11.22 -15.56
C ASP A 60 4.67 10.90 -14.07
N ALA A 61 5.70 10.74 -13.29
CA ALA A 61 5.65 10.41 -11.86
C ALA A 61 4.83 9.15 -11.53
N PRO A 62 4.98 8.01 -12.24
CA PRO A 62 4.28 6.78 -11.88
C PRO A 62 4.62 6.35 -10.45
N THR A 63 3.67 5.71 -9.77
CA THR A 63 3.97 5.11 -8.46
C THR A 63 4.99 4.00 -8.63
N ARG A 64 6.06 4.06 -7.84
CA ARG A 64 7.08 3.00 -7.78
C ARG A 64 6.58 1.89 -6.85
N ILE A 65 6.73 0.64 -7.24
CA ILE A 65 6.24 -0.52 -6.51
C ILE A 65 7.37 -1.53 -6.37
N ARG A 66 7.66 -1.98 -5.16
CA ARG A 66 8.57 -3.12 -4.90
C ARG A 66 7.79 -4.41 -5.07
N VAL A 67 7.98 -5.08 -6.20
CA VAL A 67 7.23 -6.29 -6.57
C VAL A 67 7.61 -7.46 -5.66
N GLY A 68 6.64 -8.03 -4.93
CA GLY A 68 6.88 -9.10 -3.97
C GLY A 68 7.11 -8.65 -2.53
N SER A 69 7.26 -7.34 -2.27
CA SER A 69 7.52 -6.80 -0.94
C SER A 69 6.41 -7.07 0.10
N HIS A 70 5.22 -7.46 -0.36
CA HIS A 70 4.14 -7.90 0.53
C HIS A 70 4.52 -9.11 1.40
N VAL A 71 5.44 -9.96 0.92
CA VAL A 71 5.89 -11.15 1.65
C VAL A 71 6.71 -10.77 2.90
N PRO A 72 7.85 -10.06 2.81
CA PRO A 72 8.57 -9.62 4.00
C PRO A 72 7.74 -8.66 4.85
N MET A 73 6.87 -7.84 4.24
CA MET A 73 6.00 -6.94 4.98
C MET A 73 4.96 -7.69 5.83
N ALA A 74 4.34 -8.75 5.32
CA ALA A 74 3.41 -9.58 6.11
C ALA A 74 4.11 -10.19 7.34
N ARG A 75 5.33 -10.71 7.18
CA ARG A 75 6.14 -11.24 8.30
C ARG A 75 6.48 -10.17 9.32
N TYR A 76 6.82 -8.97 8.87
CA TYR A 76 7.12 -7.84 9.74
C TYR A 76 5.88 -7.39 10.54
N LEU A 77 4.70 -7.37 9.93
CA LEU A 77 3.45 -6.99 10.59
C LEU A 77 2.96 -8.07 11.55
N ALA A 78 3.17 -9.34 11.26
CA ALA A 78 2.70 -10.46 12.09
C ALA A 78 3.21 -10.36 13.53
N SER A 79 4.45 -9.91 13.73
CA SER A 79 5.05 -9.76 15.06
C SER A 79 4.43 -8.64 15.91
N ALA A 80 3.62 -7.76 15.32
CA ALA A 80 2.93 -6.68 16.03
C ALA A 80 1.50 -7.04 16.47
N GLY A 81 1.00 -8.22 16.07
CA GLY A 81 -0.34 -8.67 16.40
C GLY A 81 -1.44 -7.70 15.94
N GLU A 82 -2.54 -7.68 16.65
CA GLU A 82 -3.69 -6.82 16.32
C GLU A 82 -3.42 -5.33 16.52
N ALA A 83 -2.53 -4.97 17.43
CA ALA A 83 -2.16 -3.57 17.66
C ALA A 83 -1.54 -2.92 16.43
N GLY A 84 -0.87 -3.70 15.58
CA GLY A 84 -0.25 -3.22 14.36
C GLY A 84 0.94 -2.28 14.59
N ARG A 85 1.42 -1.68 13.50
CA ARG A 85 2.57 -0.77 13.49
C ARG A 85 2.18 0.59 12.92
N ALA A 86 2.76 1.64 13.50
CA ALA A 86 2.75 3.01 13.00
C ALA A 86 4.19 3.48 12.75
N ARG A 87 4.36 4.60 12.05
CA ARG A 87 5.64 5.31 11.87
C ARG A 87 6.79 4.39 11.45
N MET A 88 6.53 3.53 10.46
CA MET A 88 7.51 2.57 9.97
C MET A 88 8.54 3.26 9.06
N VAL A 89 9.81 2.88 9.20
CA VAL A 89 10.86 3.20 8.23
C VAL A 89 11.03 1.96 7.35
N LEU A 90 10.71 2.07 6.07
CA LEU A 90 10.63 0.93 5.15
C LEU A 90 11.67 0.99 4.02
N ASP A 91 12.74 1.78 4.17
CA ASP A 91 13.75 1.91 3.13
C ASP A 91 14.41 0.57 2.76
N GLU A 92 14.64 -0.27 3.76
CA GLU A 92 15.22 -1.61 3.57
C GLU A 92 14.16 -2.71 3.34
N MET A 93 12.85 -2.41 3.53
CA MET A 93 11.79 -3.41 3.40
C MET A 93 11.60 -3.82 1.94
N GLY A 94 12.08 -5.01 1.57
CA GLY A 94 12.06 -5.50 0.19
C GLY A 94 12.99 -4.69 -0.73
N ALA A 95 14.13 -4.20 -0.23
CA ALA A 95 15.09 -3.43 -1.03
C ALA A 95 15.68 -4.26 -2.20
N ASP A 96 15.72 -5.57 -2.05
CA ASP A 96 16.12 -6.55 -3.06
C ASP A 96 15.00 -6.91 -4.06
N CYS A 97 13.78 -6.46 -3.81
CA CYS A 97 12.66 -6.69 -4.72
C CYS A 97 12.79 -5.86 -6.00
N PRO A 98 12.42 -6.42 -7.18
CA PRO A 98 12.35 -5.63 -8.41
C PRO A 98 11.40 -4.45 -8.26
N ILE A 99 11.77 -3.31 -8.85
CA ILE A 99 10.91 -2.13 -8.89
C ILE A 99 10.13 -2.14 -10.20
N ALA A 100 8.80 -2.00 -10.09
CA ALA A 100 7.92 -1.72 -11.21
C ALA A 100 7.33 -0.31 -11.09
N LEU A 101 7.06 0.30 -12.25
CA LEU A 101 6.41 1.61 -12.34
C LEU A 101 4.94 1.40 -12.72
N ALA A 102 4.03 2.04 -12.02
CA ALA A 102 2.59 1.99 -12.35
C ALA A 102 2.27 2.89 -13.54
N THR A 103 2.70 2.46 -14.73
CA THR A 103 2.48 3.15 -16.02
C THR A 103 1.28 2.54 -16.75
N GLY A 104 0.73 3.24 -17.72
CA GLY A 104 -0.35 2.74 -18.58
C GLY A 104 -1.20 3.83 -19.20
N ALA A 105 -2.09 3.41 -20.08
CA ALA A 105 -3.08 4.31 -20.69
C ALA A 105 -4.15 4.73 -19.66
N ALA A 106 -4.84 5.84 -19.94
CA ALA A 106 -6.02 6.25 -19.20
C ALA A 106 -7.04 5.09 -19.12
N GLY A 107 -7.59 4.85 -17.92
CA GLY A 107 -8.48 3.72 -17.64
C GLY A 107 -7.76 2.48 -17.07
N THR A 108 -6.43 2.45 -17.05
CA THR A 108 -5.68 1.37 -16.37
C THR A 108 -5.94 1.40 -14.88
N VAL A 109 -6.17 0.21 -14.30
CA VAL A 109 -6.38 0.03 -12.85
C VAL A 109 -5.40 -1.02 -12.34
N TYR A 110 -4.63 -0.65 -11.32
CA TYR A 110 -3.78 -1.58 -10.58
C TYR A 110 -4.52 -2.04 -9.32
N LEU A 111 -4.67 -3.35 -9.19
CA LEU A 111 -5.22 -4.02 -8.00
C LEU A 111 -4.04 -4.65 -7.26
N CYS A 112 -3.57 -4.01 -6.21
CA CYS A 112 -2.36 -4.39 -5.52
C CYS A 112 -2.68 -4.96 -4.11
N HIS A 113 -1.83 -5.87 -3.65
CA HIS A 113 -1.87 -6.35 -2.28
C HIS A 113 -1.70 -5.16 -1.30
N PRO A 114 -2.46 -5.06 -0.20
CA PRO A 114 -2.41 -3.91 0.71
C PRO A 114 -1.06 -3.68 1.40
N PHE A 115 -0.19 -4.71 1.43
CA PHE A 115 1.15 -4.63 2.02
C PHE A 115 2.27 -4.40 1.00
N LEU A 116 1.95 -4.09 -0.26
CA LEU A 116 2.97 -3.72 -1.23
C LEU A 116 3.63 -2.40 -0.84
N VAL A 117 4.95 -2.47 -0.65
CA VAL A 117 5.75 -1.28 -0.39
C VAL A 117 5.84 -0.46 -1.67
N HIS A 118 5.43 0.78 -1.59
CA HIS A 118 5.36 1.69 -2.73
C HIS A 118 5.80 3.10 -2.36
N ALA A 119 6.04 3.92 -3.37
CA ALA A 119 6.49 5.30 -3.18
C ALA A 119 6.10 6.16 -4.37
N ALA A 120 5.89 7.43 -4.11
CA ALA A 120 5.82 8.44 -5.17
C ALA A 120 7.21 8.80 -5.69
N GLN A 121 7.25 9.60 -6.74
CA GLN A 121 8.46 10.19 -7.29
C GLN A 121 8.16 11.55 -7.94
N GLY A 122 9.21 12.33 -8.21
CA GLY A 122 9.11 13.60 -8.93
C GLY A 122 8.58 13.41 -10.34
N HIS A 123 7.97 14.44 -10.89
CA HIS A 123 7.37 14.46 -12.21
C HIS A 123 8.35 15.11 -13.21
N GLN A 124 8.94 14.30 -14.09
CA GLN A 124 9.91 14.73 -15.11
C GLN A 124 9.26 15.00 -16.48
N GLY A 125 8.02 14.53 -16.67
CA GLY A 125 7.28 14.67 -17.93
C GLY A 125 6.72 16.08 -18.12
N ALA A 126 6.05 16.28 -19.27
CA ALA A 126 5.50 17.57 -19.68
C ALA A 126 3.97 17.69 -19.48
N ARG A 127 3.27 16.60 -19.17
CA ARG A 127 1.81 16.56 -19.07
C ARG A 127 1.36 16.25 -17.64
N PRO A 128 0.31 16.91 -17.11
CA PRO A 128 -0.21 16.58 -15.81
C PRO A 128 -0.66 15.11 -15.71
N ARG A 129 -0.33 14.45 -14.59
CA ARG A 129 -0.83 13.13 -14.26
C ARG A 129 -2.10 13.22 -13.40
N PHE A 130 -3.14 12.51 -13.83
CA PHE A 130 -4.37 12.33 -13.06
C PHE A 130 -4.47 10.88 -12.61
N MET A 131 -4.41 10.68 -11.30
CA MET A 131 -4.52 9.37 -10.67
C MET A 131 -5.32 9.49 -9.37
N ALA A 132 -6.09 8.47 -9.04
CA ALA A 132 -6.69 8.31 -7.71
C ALA A 132 -6.21 7.02 -7.05
N GLN A 133 -6.14 7.07 -5.72
CA GLN A 133 -5.86 5.94 -4.85
C GLN A 133 -6.99 5.84 -3.82
N PRO A 134 -8.19 5.39 -4.25
CA PRO A 134 -9.33 5.31 -3.36
C PRO A 134 -9.10 4.25 -2.28
N SER A 135 -9.57 4.53 -1.07
CA SER A 135 -9.61 3.54 -0.01
C SER A 135 -10.72 2.52 -0.30
N LEU A 136 -10.37 1.24 -0.25
CA LEU A 136 -11.32 0.14 -0.28
C LEU A 136 -11.34 -0.50 1.11
N SER A 137 -12.46 -0.36 1.81
CA SER A 137 -12.63 -0.95 3.13
C SER A 137 -13.00 -2.43 3.01
N LEU A 138 -12.52 -3.22 3.97
CA LEU A 138 -12.96 -4.60 4.16
C LEU A 138 -14.35 -4.62 4.81
N ALA A 139 -15.20 -5.56 4.40
CA ALA A 139 -16.42 -5.86 5.13
C ALA A 139 -16.11 -6.48 6.51
N GLU A 140 -15.08 -7.33 6.55
CA GLU A 140 -14.51 -7.93 7.77
C GLU A 140 -12.99 -7.97 7.67
N PRO A 141 -12.24 -7.93 8.77
CA PRO A 141 -10.79 -8.14 8.76
C PRO A 141 -10.43 -9.47 8.09
N TYR A 142 -9.27 -9.54 7.44
CA TYR A 142 -8.77 -10.80 6.88
C TYR A 142 -8.66 -11.87 7.97
N ARG A 143 -9.08 -13.08 7.63
CA ARG A 143 -9.00 -14.25 8.51
C ARG A 143 -7.94 -15.19 8.00
N LEU A 144 -6.90 -15.39 8.80
CA LEU A 144 -5.80 -16.29 8.45
C LEU A 144 -6.09 -17.75 8.84
N GLU A 145 -7.14 -17.98 9.61
CA GLU A 145 -7.66 -19.30 9.97
C GLU A 145 -9.16 -19.34 9.71
N ARG A 146 -9.60 -20.27 8.87
CA ARG A 146 -11.00 -20.48 8.50
C ARG A 146 -11.35 -21.96 8.59
N PRO A 147 -12.46 -22.33 9.28
CA PRO A 147 -12.88 -23.73 9.36
C PRO A 147 -13.19 -24.36 8.00
N ASP A 148 -13.66 -23.56 7.03
CA ASP A 148 -13.99 -23.99 5.68
C ASP A 148 -12.78 -24.07 4.73
N GLY A 149 -11.62 -23.56 5.16
CA GLY A 149 -10.40 -23.52 4.34
C GLY A 149 -10.47 -22.62 3.11
N VAL A 150 -11.51 -21.80 2.96
CA VAL A 150 -11.71 -20.93 1.79
C VAL A 150 -11.16 -19.54 2.07
N TYR A 151 -10.11 -19.18 1.37
CA TYR A 151 -9.38 -17.91 1.55
C TYR A 151 -9.46 -17.04 0.30
N SER A 152 -9.57 -15.73 0.52
CA SER A 152 -9.40 -14.76 -0.57
C SER A 152 -7.95 -14.78 -1.09
N PRO A 153 -7.69 -14.25 -2.30
CA PRO A 153 -6.32 -14.16 -2.82
C PRO A 153 -5.35 -13.43 -1.88
N VAL A 154 -5.81 -12.38 -1.18
CA VAL A 154 -4.98 -11.63 -0.23
C VAL A 154 -4.69 -12.46 1.02
N GLU A 155 -5.70 -13.11 1.60
CA GLU A 155 -5.52 -14.02 2.74
C GLU A 155 -4.55 -15.16 2.38
N THR A 156 -4.71 -15.75 1.20
CA THR A 156 -3.81 -16.79 0.71
C THR A 156 -2.37 -16.28 0.61
N ALA A 157 -2.15 -15.09 0.05
CA ALA A 157 -0.81 -14.50 -0.04
C ALA A 157 -0.19 -14.24 1.33
N ILE A 158 -0.97 -13.74 2.30
CA ILE A 158 -0.51 -13.54 3.67
C ILE A 158 -0.16 -14.88 4.33
N ARG A 159 -1.02 -15.89 4.20
CA ARG A 159 -0.80 -17.23 4.75
C ARG A 159 0.50 -17.84 4.23
N LEU A 160 0.71 -17.82 2.91
CA LEU A 160 1.94 -18.29 2.29
C LEU A 160 3.18 -17.53 2.80
N ALA A 161 3.07 -16.20 2.94
CA ALA A 161 4.16 -15.39 3.48
C ALA A 161 4.52 -15.78 4.93
N LEU A 162 3.54 -16.20 5.73
CA LEU A 162 3.71 -16.59 7.13
C LEU A 162 4.04 -18.09 7.32
N GLY A 163 4.04 -18.89 6.25
CA GLY A 163 4.33 -20.32 6.30
C GLY A 163 3.16 -21.20 6.72
N TYR A 164 1.93 -20.71 6.62
CA TYR A 164 0.75 -21.56 6.79
C TYR A 164 0.60 -22.49 5.57
N ALA A 165 0.28 -23.73 5.84
CA ALA A 165 -0.02 -24.72 4.81
C ALA A 165 -1.40 -24.47 4.17
#